data_dfdf07d6198d5b78c32100dbd29e50d2
#
_entry.id   dfdf07d6198d5b78c32100dbd29e50d2
#
_cell.length_a   1.000
_cell.length_b   1.000
_cell.length_c   1.000
_cell.angle_alpha   90.00
_cell.angle_beta   90.00
_cell.angle_gamma   90.00
#
_symmetry.space_group_name_H-M   'P 1'
#
loop_
_entity.id
_entity.type
_entity.pdbx_description
1 polymer ?
#
loop_
_entity_poly.entity_id
_entity_poly.type
_entity_poly.pdbx_seq_one_letter_code
_entity_poly.pdbx_strand_id
1 'polypeptide(L)'
;MLKPDTDPEEGIFSGNDWRNYILPGGTRLAMGLEDEGPFVENAIDSHVAPFYLGFKDQIVQRIEPFVGKLCGFQDSWCLPRSLLRCAVPGAESTPVHYDQIVLRAAPPTSITAWIPIGEIELEGGGLIYFDRSQDIGRKYEEDDAKRISAVNRNMAKGGWLERDSPKFGKQWRHDWLVGAYEAGGVVLHSPFMVRGAMNESKTGRIRVPTDLRFVDKSKPFDKRWTIAAYSDEDPNLARKPPKRIRA
;
A
#
# COMPACT_ATOMS: atom_id res chain seq x y z
N MET A 1 -10.66 8.16 -11.43
CA MET A 1 -10.51 7.46 -12.72
C MET A 1 -9.97 8.44 -13.73
N LEU A 2 -8.99 8.03 -14.49
CA LEU A 2 -8.45 8.86 -15.56
C LEU A 2 -9.46 8.97 -16.71
N LYS A 3 -9.44 10.09 -17.40
CA LYS A 3 -10.21 10.25 -18.65
C LYS A 3 -9.68 9.25 -19.69
N PRO A 4 -10.54 8.72 -20.59
CA PRO A 4 -10.09 7.99 -21.75
C PRO A 4 -9.02 8.82 -22.51
N ASP A 5 -8.09 8.13 -23.13
CA ASP A 5 -7.02 8.73 -23.94
C ASP A 5 -6.05 9.67 -23.17
N THR A 6 -6.06 9.61 -21.83
CA THR A 6 -5.04 10.29 -21.04
C THR A 6 -3.68 9.62 -21.24
N ASP A 7 -2.69 10.40 -21.69
CA ASP A 7 -1.31 9.93 -21.68
C ASP A 7 -0.86 9.74 -20.22
N PRO A 8 -0.45 8.53 -19.81
CA PRO A 8 0.01 8.28 -18.45
C PRO A 8 1.16 9.19 -18.02
N GLU A 9 2.08 9.52 -18.92
CA GLU A 9 3.19 10.40 -18.62
C GLU A 9 2.73 11.83 -18.37
N GLU A 10 1.80 12.34 -19.16
CA GLU A 10 1.23 13.67 -18.94
C GLU A 10 0.29 13.69 -17.72
N GLY A 11 -0.55 12.68 -17.57
CA GLY A 11 -1.60 12.65 -16.56
C GLY A 11 -1.13 12.34 -15.15
N ILE A 12 -0.18 11.42 -15.02
CA ILE A 12 0.24 10.89 -13.72
C ILE A 12 1.60 11.43 -13.30
N PHE A 13 2.52 11.59 -14.24
CA PHE A 13 3.94 11.81 -13.92
C PHE A 13 4.46 13.20 -14.32
N SER A 14 3.80 13.94 -15.18
CA SER A 14 4.29 15.22 -15.71
C SER A 14 4.16 16.41 -14.77
N GLY A 15 3.47 16.27 -13.65
CA GLY A 15 3.22 17.37 -12.71
C GLY A 15 2.12 18.33 -13.11
N ASN A 16 1.37 18.04 -14.15
CA ASN A 16 0.19 18.79 -14.51
C ASN A 16 -0.93 18.63 -13.45
N ASP A 17 -1.84 19.57 -13.41
CA ASP A 17 -2.96 19.49 -12.47
C ASP A 17 -3.80 18.24 -12.74
N TRP A 18 -3.76 17.29 -11.80
CA TRP A 18 -4.46 16.01 -11.86
C TRP A 18 -5.96 16.13 -12.16
N ARG A 19 -6.59 17.29 -11.81
CA ARG A 19 -8.01 17.55 -12.07
C ARG A 19 -8.34 17.53 -13.56
N ASN A 20 -7.36 17.84 -14.40
CA ASN A 20 -7.53 17.81 -15.85
C ASN A 20 -7.68 16.39 -16.41
N TYR A 21 -7.19 15.38 -15.69
CA TYR A 21 -7.10 13.98 -16.13
C TYR A 21 -8.13 13.06 -15.47
N ILE A 22 -8.81 13.53 -14.44
CA ILE A 22 -9.82 12.74 -13.73
C ILE A 22 -11.21 13.09 -14.26
N LEU A 23 -12.05 12.06 -14.44
CA LEU A 23 -13.45 12.25 -14.78
C LEU A 23 -14.18 13.11 -13.73
N PRO A 24 -15.19 13.88 -14.11
CA PRO A 24 -16.04 14.61 -13.16
C PRO A 24 -16.51 13.69 -12.02
N GLY A 25 -16.39 14.15 -10.79
CA GLY A 25 -16.71 13.34 -9.61
C GLY A 25 -15.61 12.35 -9.16
N GLY A 26 -14.60 12.07 -9.99
CA GLY A 26 -13.55 11.09 -9.67
C GLY A 26 -12.79 11.39 -8.38
N THR A 27 -12.60 12.66 -8.03
CA THR A 27 -12.00 13.06 -6.74
C THR A 27 -12.91 12.72 -5.58
N ARG A 28 -14.19 13.00 -5.67
CA ARG A 28 -15.16 12.72 -4.62
C ARG A 28 -15.28 11.22 -4.38
N LEU A 29 -15.24 10.42 -5.46
CA LEU A 29 -15.17 8.97 -5.40
C LEU A 29 -13.90 8.50 -4.67
N ALA A 30 -12.74 9.05 -5.00
CA ALA A 30 -11.47 8.71 -4.36
C ALA A 30 -11.41 9.14 -2.88
N MET A 31 -12.20 10.12 -2.48
CA MET A 31 -12.34 10.59 -1.09
C MET A 31 -13.45 9.89 -0.32
N GLY A 32 -14.16 8.93 -0.92
CA GLY A 32 -15.27 8.23 -0.28
C GLY A 32 -16.50 9.11 -0.04
N LEU A 33 -16.65 10.21 -0.79
CA LEU A 33 -17.74 11.18 -0.63
C LEU A 33 -18.95 10.90 -1.52
N GLU A 34 -18.82 9.96 -2.45
CA GLU A 34 -19.86 9.51 -3.38
C GLU A 34 -19.86 7.98 -3.47
N ASP A 35 -20.64 7.40 -4.39
CA ASP A 35 -20.61 5.96 -4.63
C ASP A 35 -19.21 5.54 -5.11
N GLU A 36 -18.48 4.88 -4.23
CA GLU A 36 -17.11 4.43 -4.46
C GLU A 36 -17.01 3.32 -5.51
N GLY A 37 -18.14 2.74 -5.94
CA GLY A 37 -18.19 1.54 -6.77
C GLY A 37 -17.23 1.61 -7.97
N PRO A 38 -17.35 2.59 -8.87
CA PRO A 38 -16.51 2.64 -10.06
C PRO A 38 -15.02 2.87 -9.78
N PHE A 39 -14.68 3.65 -8.75
CA PHE A 39 -13.28 3.86 -8.37
C PHE A 39 -12.68 2.58 -7.78
N VAL A 40 -13.41 1.92 -6.90
CA VAL A 40 -12.98 0.66 -6.26
C VAL A 40 -12.86 -0.45 -7.30
N GLU A 41 -13.80 -0.57 -8.25
CA GLU A 41 -13.74 -1.54 -9.34
C GLU A 41 -12.48 -1.35 -10.19
N ASN A 42 -12.18 -0.12 -10.62
CA ASN A 42 -10.97 0.15 -11.40
C ASN A 42 -9.68 -0.10 -10.59
N ALA A 43 -9.67 0.24 -9.31
CA ALA A 43 -8.52 -0.06 -8.45
C ALA A 43 -8.31 -1.58 -8.30
N ILE A 44 -9.39 -2.35 -8.20
CA ILE A 44 -9.37 -3.82 -8.18
C ILE A 44 -8.83 -4.35 -9.50
N ASP A 45 -9.39 -3.91 -10.62
CA ASP A 45 -9.00 -4.36 -11.97
C ASP A 45 -7.54 -4.06 -12.28
N SER A 46 -7.03 -2.94 -11.77
CA SER A 46 -5.62 -2.58 -11.94
C SER A 46 -4.65 -3.60 -11.35
N HIS A 47 -5.04 -4.29 -10.26
CA HIS A 47 -4.19 -5.31 -9.62
C HIS A 47 -4.00 -6.58 -10.47
N VAL A 48 -4.92 -6.86 -11.36
CA VAL A 48 -4.90 -8.03 -12.25
C VAL A 48 -4.65 -7.64 -13.71
N ALA A 49 -4.46 -6.37 -14.00
CA ALA A 49 -4.22 -5.87 -15.34
C ALA A 49 -2.87 -6.35 -15.89
N PRO A 50 -2.79 -6.80 -17.15
CA PRO A 50 -1.55 -7.34 -17.73
C PRO A 50 -0.36 -6.39 -17.64
N PHE A 51 -0.57 -5.09 -17.80
CA PHE A 51 0.50 -4.08 -17.70
C PHE A 51 1.12 -4.04 -16.30
N TYR A 52 0.29 -4.10 -15.24
CA TYR A 52 0.78 -4.11 -13.87
C TYR A 52 1.48 -5.43 -13.52
N LEU A 53 0.93 -6.55 -13.95
CA LEU A 53 1.55 -7.85 -13.72
C LEU A 53 2.91 -7.95 -14.41
N GLY A 54 3.01 -7.51 -15.66
CA GLY A 54 4.28 -7.47 -16.39
C GLY A 54 5.31 -6.54 -15.75
N PHE A 55 4.90 -5.36 -15.28
CA PHE A 55 5.75 -4.45 -14.51
C PHE A 55 6.23 -5.09 -13.20
N LYS A 56 5.31 -5.68 -12.44
CA LYS A 56 5.63 -6.38 -11.20
C LYS A 56 6.65 -7.50 -11.42
N ASP A 57 6.46 -8.34 -12.43
CA ASP A 57 7.35 -9.45 -12.73
C ASP A 57 8.77 -8.97 -13.06
N GLN A 58 8.91 -7.90 -13.83
CA GLN A 58 10.22 -7.32 -14.14
C GLN A 58 10.94 -6.80 -12.90
N ILE A 59 10.21 -6.15 -11.99
CA ILE A 59 10.76 -5.66 -10.74
C ILE A 59 11.17 -6.82 -9.84
N VAL A 60 10.30 -7.80 -9.65
CA VAL A 60 10.56 -8.97 -8.81
C VAL A 60 11.83 -9.69 -9.26
N GLN A 61 12.00 -9.94 -10.56
CA GLN A 61 13.21 -10.57 -11.10
C GLN A 61 14.50 -9.84 -10.71
N ARG A 62 14.45 -8.52 -10.56
CA ARG A 62 15.62 -7.70 -10.21
C ARG A 62 15.87 -7.63 -8.71
N ILE A 63 14.83 -7.47 -7.90
CA ILE A 63 14.98 -7.16 -6.48
C ILE A 63 14.91 -8.41 -5.58
N GLU A 64 14.27 -9.49 -5.99
CA GLU A 64 14.15 -10.70 -5.17
C GLU A 64 15.51 -11.32 -4.80
N PRO A 65 16.49 -11.46 -5.71
CA PRO A 65 17.82 -11.95 -5.34
C PRO A 65 18.54 -11.02 -4.36
N PHE A 66 18.36 -9.71 -4.52
CA PHE A 66 18.93 -8.73 -3.61
C PHE A 66 18.32 -8.84 -2.21
N VAL A 67 16.98 -8.89 -2.12
CA VAL A 67 16.26 -9.03 -0.84
C VAL A 67 16.63 -10.34 -0.17
N GLY A 68 16.67 -11.44 -0.91
CA GLY A 68 17.08 -12.74 -0.39
C GLY A 68 18.46 -12.70 0.24
N LYS A 69 19.43 -12.10 -0.43
CA LYS A 69 20.78 -11.94 0.07
C LYS A 69 20.86 -11.00 1.28
N LEU A 70 20.17 -9.86 1.22
CA LEU A 70 20.14 -8.86 2.30
C LEU A 70 19.56 -9.45 3.59
N CYS A 71 18.49 -10.25 3.47
CA CYS A 71 17.78 -10.82 4.62
C CYS A 71 18.29 -12.20 5.04
N GLY A 72 19.22 -12.79 4.31
CA GLY A 72 19.70 -14.15 4.55
C GLY A 72 18.63 -15.22 4.32
N PHE A 73 17.72 -15.01 3.36
CA PHE A 73 16.71 -15.98 3.00
C PHE A 73 17.35 -17.16 2.26
N GLN A 74 16.95 -18.38 2.60
CA GLN A 74 17.40 -19.58 1.91
C GLN A 74 16.64 -19.79 0.60
N ASP A 75 15.36 -19.50 0.60
CA ASP A 75 14.47 -19.59 -0.56
C ASP A 75 13.58 -18.34 -0.62
N SER A 76 14.16 -17.28 -1.19
CA SER A 76 13.46 -15.99 -1.31
C SER A 76 12.30 -16.09 -2.28
N TRP A 77 11.16 -15.53 -1.91
CA TRP A 77 9.96 -15.54 -2.74
C TRP A 77 9.13 -14.28 -2.55
N CYS A 78 8.81 -13.62 -3.65
CA CYS A 78 7.82 -12.57 -3.67
C CYS A 78 6.41 -13.16 -3.62
N LEU A 79 5.65 -12.78 -2.61
CA LEU A 79 4.27 -13.24 -2.47
C LEU A 79 3.40 -12.72 -3.64
N PRO A 80 2.51 -13.56 -4.19
CA PRO A 80 1.61 -13.18 -5.28
C PRO A 80 0.75 -11.95 -4.98
N ARG A 81 0.27 -11.83 -3.73
CA ARG A 81 -0.52 -10.67 -3.30
C ARG A 81 0.36 -9.43 -3.18
N SER A 82 0.15 -8.49 -4.05
CA SER A 82 0.73 -7.15 -4.01
C SER A 82 -0.37 -6.11 -3.82
N LEU A 83 -0.01 -4.90 -3.44
CA LEU A 83 -0.94 -3.78 -3.34
C LEU A 83 -0.49 -2.68 -4.29
N LEU A 84 -1.29 -2.37 -5.27
CA LEU A 84 -1.15 -1.20 -6.12
C LEU A 84 -2.05 -0.10 -5.56
N ARG A 85 -1.48 1.03 -5.22
CA ARG A 85 -2.24 2.13 -4.62
C ARG A 85 -2.30 3.31 -5.58
N CYS A 86 -3.44 3.99 -5.59
CA CYS A 86 -3.61 5.26 -6.27
C CYS A 86 -3.99 6.31 -5.21
N ALA A 87 -3.06 7.16 -4.84
CA ALA A 87 -3.29 8.20 -3.86
C ALA A 87 -3.53 9.53 -4.56
N VAL A 88 -4.79 9.97 -4.51
CA VAL A 88 -5.25 11.22 -5.09
C VAL A 88 -5.08 12.35 -4.06
N PRO A 89 -4.57 13.52 -4.44
CA PRO A 89 -4.45 14.66 -3.53
C PRO A 89 -5.76 14.99 -2.83
N GLY A 90 -5.69 15.20 -1.51
CA GLY A 90 -6.87 15.51 -0.68
C GLY A 90 -7.74 14.29 -0.30
N ALA A 91 -7.44 13.09 -0.79
CA ALA A 91 -8.10 11.87 -0.32
C ALA A 91 -7.55 11.41 1.05
N GLU A 92 -8.19 10.45 1.72
CA GLU A 92 -7.68 9.88 2.97
C GLU A 92 -6.28 9.30 2.78
N SER A 93 -5.36 9.66 3.68
CA SER A 93 -4.02 9.08 3.70
C SER A 93 -4.03 7.67 4.28
N THR A 94 -3.00 6.90 4.00
CA THR A 94 -2.78 5.64 4.71
C THR A 94 -2.48 5.94 6.18
N PRO A 95 -3.34 5.49 7.12
CA PRO A 95 -3.15 5.76 8.55
C PRO A 95 -1.87 5.15 9.10
N VAL A 96 -1.49 5.57 10.31
CA VAL A 96 -0.35 5.00 11.04
C VAL A 96 -0.59 3.52 11.33
N HIS A 97 0.29 2.65 10.86
CA HIS A 97 0.20 1.21 11.01
C HIS A 97 1.58 0.54 10.94
N TYR A 98 1.62 -0.74 11.18
CA TYR A 98 2.74 -1.63 10.88
C TYR A 98 2.22 -2.89 10.17
N ASP A 99 3.03 -3.52 9.31
CA ASP A 99 2.55 -4.57 8.41
C ASP A 99 2.12 -5.86 9.13
N GLN A 100 2.75 -6.20 10.25
CA GLN A 100 2.39 -7.41 11.00
C GLN A 100 0.90 -7.41 11.42
N ILE A 101 0.27 -6.25 11.54
CA ILE A 101 -1.18 -6.18 11.78
C ILE A 101 -1.95 -7.03 10.76
N VAL A 102 -1.55 -7.03 9.50
CA VAL A 102 -2.23 -7.76 8.41
C VAL A 102 -1.55 -9.09 8.04
N LEU A 103 -0.31 -9.31 8.48
CA LEU A 103 0.49 -10.52 8.19
C LEU A 103 0.49 -11.54 9.34
N ARG A 104 -0.40 -11.41 10.28
CA ARG A 104 -0.40 -12.09 11.58
C ARG A 104 -0.60 -13.59 11.59
N ALA A 105 -1.03 -14.18 10.47
CA ALA A 105 -1.20 -15.63 10.42
C ALA A 105 0.13 -16.39 10.35
N ALA A 106 1.26 -15.67 10.50
CA ALA A 106 2.59 -16.25 10.55
C ALA A 106 3.57 -15.37 11.36
N PRO A 107 4.76 -15.89 11.69
CA PRO A 107 5.83 -15.10 12.30
C PRO A 107 6.22 -13.87 11.46
N PRO A 108 6.75 -12.80 12.08
CA PRO A 108 7.10 -11.55 11.43
C PRO A 108 8.42 -11.63 10.64
N THR A 109 8.48 -12.53 9.67
CA THR A 109 9.69 -12.83 8.87
C THR A 109 9.66 -12.22 7.47
N SER A 110 8.56 -11.58 7.09
CA SER A 110 8.43 -10.92 5.78
C SER A 110 9.18 -9.60 5.72
N ILE A 111 9.58 -9.21 4.50
CA ILE A 111 10.07 -7.86 4.18
C ILE A 111 9.13 -7.25 3.15
N THR A 112 8.73 -6.03 3.37
CA THR A 112 7.98 -5.26 2.38
C THR A 112 8.93 -4.37 1.59
N ALA A 113 8.84 -4.45 0.27
CA ALA A 113 9.44 -3.51 -0.67
C ALA A 113 8.33 -2.56 -1.15
N TRP A 114 8.43 -1.31 -0.76
CA TRP A 114 7.57 -0.25 -1.26
C TRP A 114 8.29 0.46 -2.41
N ILE A 115 7.62 0.58 -3.54
CA ILE A 115 8.21 1.05 -4.80
C ILE A 115 7.34 2.16 -5.35
N PRO A 116 7.85 3.38 -5.47
CA PRO A 116 7.20 4.46 -6.20
C PRO A 116 7.30 4.18 -7.70
N ILE A 117 6.16 4.20 -8.40
CA ILE A 117 6.13 4.02 -9.86
C ILE A 117 6.51 5.33 -10.57
N GLY A 118 6.25 6.46 -9.94
CA GLY A 118 6.69 7.79 -10.38
C GLY A 118 7.44 8.52 -9.28
N GLU A 119 8.02 9.65 -9.61
CA GLU A 119 8.67 10.53 -8.64
C GLU A 119 7.67 11.08 -7.63
N ILE A 120 8.09 11.13 -6.37
CA ILE A 120 7.31 11.69 -5.27
C ILE A 120 8.17 12.73 -4.55
N GLU A 121 7.85 13.98 -4.77
CA GLU A 121 8.52 15.09 -4.08
C GLU A 121 8.24 15.08 -2.57
N LEU A 122 9.03 15.80 -1.80
CA LEU A 122 8.88 15.89 -0.35
C LEU A 122 7.45 16.29 0.05
N GLU A 123 6.85 17.24 -0.66
CA GLU A 123 5.47 17.68 -0.46
C GLU A 123 4.45 16.86 -1.28
N GLY A 124 4.89 15.80 -1.93
CA GLY A 124 4.09 14.95 -2.82
C GLY A 124 3.24 13.89 -2.10
N GLY A 125 3.25 13.86 -0.78
CA GLY A 125 2.44 12.92 -0.01
C GLY A 125 3.02 11.51 0.07
N GLY A 126 4.34 11.37 0.11
CA GLY A 126 5.04 10.09 0.20
C GLY A 126 4.80 9.34 1.50
N LEU A 127 5.39 8.15 1.59
CA LEU A 127 5.47 7.39 2.85
C LEU A 127 6.26 8.17 3.88
N ILE A 128 5.84 8.03 5.12
CA ILE A 128 6.57 8.52 6.30
C ILE A 128 6.82 7.34 7.25
N TYR A 129 8.00 7.31 7.82
CA TYR A 129 8.42 6.29 8.77
C TYR A 129 8.59 6.89 10.15
N PHE A 130 8.09 6.20 11.16
CA PHE A 130 8.27 6.62 12.52
C PHE A 130 9.64 6.16 13.02
N ASP A 131 10.50 7.08 13.45
CA ASP A 131 11.88 6.78 13.79
C ASP A 131 11.94 5.72 14.92
N ARG A 132 12.86 4.76 14.78
CA ARG A 132 13.10 3.67 15.76
C ARG A 132 11.85 2.96 16.25
N SER A 133 10.86 2.81 15.42
CA SER A 133 9.51 2.39 15.82
C SER A 133 9.27 0.88 15.86
N GLN A 134 10.25 0.05 15.56
CA GLN A 134 10.07 -1.40 15.55
C GLN A 134 9.64 -1.96 16.91
N ASP A 135 10.20 -1.43 18.00
CA ASP A 135 9.83 -1.84 19.35
C ASP A 135 8.43 -1.36 19.73
N ILE A 136 8.03 -0.20 19.21
CA ILE A 136 6.66 0.29 19.36
C ILE A 136 5.68 -0.64 18.65
N GLY A 137 5.98 -1.05 17.42
CA GLY A 137 5.16 -2.01 16.68
C GLY A 137 5.04 -3.35 17.39
N ARG A 138 6.14 -3.87 17.95
CA ARG A 138 6.14 -5.10 18.76
C ARG A 138 5.30 -4.97 20.03
N LYS A 139 5.44 -3.85 20.73
CA LYS A 139 4.66 -3.58 21.93
C LYS A 139 3.16 -3.57 21.65
N TYR A 140 2.73 -2.90 20.57
CA TYR A 140 1.33 -2.95 20.16
C TYR A 140 0.87 -4.37 19.81
N GLU A 141 1.73 -5.17 19.20
CA GLU A 141 1.43 -6.56 18.89
C GLU A 141 1.18 -7.39 20.15
N GLU A 142 1.98 -7.20 21.20
CA GLU A 142 1.88 -7.90 22.47
C GLU A 142 0.67 -7.43 23.30
N ASP A 143 0.51 -6.12 23.46
CA ASP A 143 -0.53 -5.51 24.30
C ASP A 143 -1.94 -5.71 23.74
N ASP A 144 -2.10 -5.69 22.42
CA ASP A 144 -3.39 -5.69 21.73
C ASP A 144 -3.70 -6.98 20.95
N ALA A 145 -3.02 -8.06 21.28
CA ALA A 145 -3.12 -9.33 20.55
C ALA A 145 -4.57 -9.81 20.33
N LYS A 146 -5.48 -9.60 21.28
CA LYS A 146 -6.90 -9.98 21.15
C LYS A 146 -7.67 -9.09 20.18
N ARG A 147 -7.49 -7.77 20.27
CA ARG A 147 -8.15 -6.79 19.38
C ARG A 147 -7.68 -6.96 17.95
N ILE A 148 -6.38 -7.04 17.80
CA ILE A 148 -5.74 -7.13 16.50
C ILE A 148 -5.98 -8.50 15.85
N SER A 149 -6.13 -9.60 16.61
CA SER A 149 -6.49 -10.91 16.05
C SER A 149 -7.87 -10.93 15.42
N ALA A 150 -8.81 -10.11 15.92
CA ALA A 150 -10.14 -9.96 15.33
C ALA A 150 -10.10 -9.20 14.00
N VAL A 151 -9.24 -8.18 13.90
CA VAL A 151 -8.98 -7.41 12.67
C VAL A 151 -8.37 -8.29 11.59
N ASN A 152 -7.50 -9.20 11.96
CA ASN A 152 -6.71 -9.99 11.04
C ASN A 152 -7.48 -11.08 10.28
N ARG A 153 -8.63 -11.52 10.78
CA ARG A 153 -9.44 -12.52 10.07
C ARG A 153 -9.90 -12.03 8.70
N ASN A 154 -9.94 -10.74 8.48
CA ASN A 154 -10.59 -10.15 7.32
C ASN A 154 -9.69 -9.23 6.49
N MET A 155 -8.40 -9.12 6.74
CA MET A 155 -7.40 -8.26 6.06
C MET A 155 -7.89 -6.88 5.56
N ALA A 156 -9.19 -6.65 5.55
CA ALA A 156 -9.89 -5.51 4.96
C ALA A 156 -10.45 -4.50 5.98
N LYS A 157 -10.51 -4.84 7.26
CA LYS A 157 -11.13 -3.95 8.27
C LYS A 157 -10.19 -3.68 9.43
N GLY A 158 -9.84 -2.41 9.61
CA GLY A 158 -8.98 -1.95 10.69
C GLY A 158 -7.52 -2.33 10.39
N GLY A 159 -6.63 -2.20 11.30
CA GLY A 159 -5.20 -2.46 11.08
C GLY A 159 -4.41 -1.18 11.06
N TRP A 160 -4.90 -0.18 11.74
CA TRP A 160 -4.19 1.07 11.98
C TRP A 160 -4.17 1.41 13.47
N LEU A 161 -3.15 2.17 13.87
CA LEU A 161 -2.92 2.60 15.24
C LEU A 161 -3.56 3.97 15.51
N GLU A 162 -3.37 4.88 14.59
CA GLU A 162 -3.86 6.26 14.66
C GLU A 162 -4.04 6.81 13.23
N ARG A 163 -5.03 7.68 13.02
CA ARG A 163 -5.23 8.37 11.74
C ARG A 163 -4.41 9.65 11.65
N ASP A 164 -4.17 10.29 12.76
CA ASP A 164 -3.43 11.55 12.88
C ASP A 164 -1.96 11.26 13.20
N SER A 165 -1.11 11.29 12.18
CA SER A 165 0.33 11.04 12.33
C SER A 165 1.01 12.06 13.26
N PRO A 166 0.75 13.37 13.20
CA PRO A 166 1.23 14.35 14.18
C PRO A 166 0.87 14.00 15.61
N LYS A 167 -0.36 13.60 15.87
CA LYS A 167 -0.83 13.20 17.20
C LYS A 167 -0.09 11.96 17.69
N PHE A 168 0.12 10.97 16.84
CA PHE A 168 0.90 9.78 17.15
C PHE A 168 2.34 10.13 17.52
N GLY A 169 2.99 11.00 16.72
CA GLY A 169 4.35 11.47 17.01
C GLY A 169 4.48 12.13 18.36
N LYS A 170 3.56 13.02 18.71
CA LYS A 170 3.51 13.70 20.03
C LYS A 170 3.33 12.72 21.20
N GLN A 171 2.45 11.72 21.02
CA GLN A 171 2.19 10.69 22.04
C GLN A 171 3.45 9.90 22.41
N TRP A 172 4.22 9.51 21.40
CA TRP A 172 5.40 8.67 21.55
C TRP A 172 6.70 9.45 21.69
N ARG A 173 6.67 10.77 21.46
CA ARG A 173 7.84 11.67 21.51
C ARG A 173 8.98 11.22 20.60
N HIS A 174 8.63 10.77 19.41
CA HIS A 174 9.55 10.40 18.35
C HIS A 174 9.25 11.20 17.09
N ASP A 175 10.22 11.31 16.23
CA ASP A 175 10.13 12.05 14.98
C ASP A 175 9.63 11.17 13.83
N TRP A 176 9.08 11.82 12.81
CA TRP A 176 8.76 11.23 11.55
C TRP A 176 9.88 11.46 10.54
N LEU A 177 10.36 10.38 9.94
CA LEU A 177 11.29 10.45 8.81
C LEU A 177 10.46 10.66 7.54
N VAL A 178 10.71 11.76 6.88
CA VAL A 178 10.01 12.20 5.66
C VAL A 178 11.03 12.39 4.56
N GLY A 179 10.74 11.93 3.35
CA GLY A 179 11.66 12.04 2.22
C GLY A 179 10.94 12.16 0.89
N ALA A 180 11.67 12.62 -0.11
CA ALA A 180 11.31 12.47 -1.51
C ALA A 180 11.71 11.06 -1.99
N TYR A 181 11.05 10.58 -3.04
CA TYR A 181 11.30 9.26 -3.61
C TYR A 181 11.45 9.36 -5.13
N GLU A 182 12.51 8.79 -5.63
CA GLU A 182 12.77 8.73 -7.07
C GLU A 182 12.04 7.55 -7.71
N ALA A 183 11.58 7.72 -8.94
CA ALA A 183 11.02 6.64 -9.74
C ALA A 183 12.00 5.48 -9.87
N GLY A 184 11.55 4.26 -9.62
CA GLY A 184 12.41 3.07 -9.62
C GLY A 184 13.23 2.87 -8.35
N GLY A 185 13.14 3.77 -7.38
CA GLY A 185 13.67 3.56 -6.04
C GLY A 185 12.90 2.45 -5.31
N VAL A 186 13.49 1.92 -4.24
CA VAL A 186 12.84 0.93 -3.37
C VAL A 186 13.12 1.23 -1.91
N VAL A 187 12.10 1.16 -1.10
CA VAL A 187 12.23 1.23 0.36
C VAL A 187 11.88 -0.12 0.96
N LEU A 188 12.84 -0.72 1.65
CA LEU A 188 12.65 -1.99 2.34
C LEU A 188 12.35 -1.74 3.82
N HIS A 189 11.33 -2.40 4.35
CA HIS A 189 11.00 -2.28 5.77
C HIS A 189 10.51 -3.59 6.37
N SER A 190 10.83 -3.74 7.66
CA SER A 190 10.41 -4.89 8.47
C SER A 190 8.91 -4.80 8.82
N PRO A 191 8.27 -5.94 9.18
CA PRO A 191 6.84 -5.97 9.48
C PRO A 191 6.43 -5.13 10.69
N PHE A 192 7.34 -4.79 11.59
CA PHE A 192 7.06 -3.97 12.77
C PHE A 192 7.38 -2.48 12.60
N MET A 193 7.95 -2.08 11.48
CA MET A 193 8.22 -0.67 11.22
C MET A 193 6.91 0.11 11.15
N VAL A 194 6.70 1.03 12.09
CA VAL A 194 5.52 1.90 12.11
C VAL A 194 5.68 2.97 11.05
N ARG A 195 4.67 3.12 10.24
CA ARG A 195 4.63 4.05 9.12
C ARG A 195 3.22 4.53 8.82
N GLY A 196 3.13 5.56 8.01
CA GLY A 196 1.91 6.08 7.44
C GLY A 196 2.19 6.70 6.07
N ALA A 197 1.25 7.45 5.55
CA ALA A 197 1.49 8.27 4.37
C ALA A 197 0.89 9.65 4.59
N MET A 198 1.57 10.66 4.09
CA MET A 198 0.98 11.97 3.94
C MET A 198 0.16 12.00 2.66
N ASN A 199 -1.03 12.56 2.71
CA ASN A 199 -1.87 12.66 1.52
C ASN A 199 -2.20 14.12 1.14
N GLU A 200 -1.68 15.05 1.89
CA GLU A 200 -1.73 16.47 1.57
C GLU A 200 -0.66 16.79 0.52
N SER A 201 -0.81 16.23 -0.69
CA SER A 201 0.07 16.60 -1.79
C SER A 201 -0.22 18.04 -2.20
N LYS A 202 0.71 18.92 -1.97
CA LYS A 202 0.68 20.30 -2.49
C LYS A 202 1.07 20.38 -3.96
N THR A 203 1.65 19.31 -4.49
CA THR A 203 2.10 19.27 -5.88
C THR A 203 0.98 19.02 -6.88
N GLY A 204 -0.20 18.60 -6.40
CA GLY A 204 -1.32 18.28 -7.27
C GLY A 204 -1.17 16.97 -8.07
N ARG A 205 -0.11 16.19 -7.79
CA ARG A 205 0.17 14.93 -8.50
C ARG A 205 -0.53 13.74 -7.85
N ILE A 206 -0.99 12.81 -8.66
CA ILE A 206 -1.43 11.48 -8.22
C ILE A 206 -0.20 10.62 -7.94
N ARG A 207 -0.17 9.98 -6.79
CA ARG A 207 0.92 9.10 -6.38
C ARG A 207 0.51 7.64 -6.59
N VAL A 208 1.36 6.88 -7.30
CA VAL A 208 1.12 5.47 -7.61
C VAL A 208 2.30 4.63 -7.09
N PRO A 209 2.26 4.08 -5.90
CA PRO A 209 3.24 3.10 -5.42
C PRO A 209 2.69 1.69 -5.48
N THR A 210 3.60 0.71 -5.40
CA THR A 210 3.25 -0.69 -5.17
C THR A 210 3.98 -1.25 -3.95
N ASP A 211 3.28 -2.10 -3.18
CA ASP A 211 3.86 -2.87 -2.07
C ASP A 211 4.05 -4.32 -2.53
N LEU A 212 5.28 -4.79 -2.54
CA LEU A 212 5.64 -6.18 -2.75
C LEU A 212 6.15 -6.77 -1.43
N ARG A 213 5.82 -8.03 -1.16
CA ARG A 213 6.25 -8.69 0.07
C ARG A 213 7.05 -9.93 -0.24
N PHE A 214 8.21 -10.03 0.41
CA PHE A 214 9.14 -11.13 0.26
C PHE A 214 9.20 -11.95 1.54
N VAL A 215 9.28 -13.25 1.40
CA VAL A 215 9.40 -14.23 2.47
C VAL A 215 10.48 -15.25 2.15
N ASP A 216 10.96 -15.95 3.18
CA ASP A 216 11.73 -17.17 3.01
C ASP A 216 10.78 -18.36 2.99
N LYS A 217 10.64 -19.03 1.83
CA LYS A 217 9.77 -20.20 1.69
C LYS A 217 10.16 -21.36 2.58
N SER A 218 11.42 -21.44 3.01
CA SER A 218 11.90 -22.46 3.93
C SER A 218 11.36 -22.29 5.37
N LYS A 219 10.71 -21.15 5.65
CA LYS A 219 10.17 -20.80 6.97
C LYS A 219 8.65 -20.61 6.90
N PRO A 220 7.96 -20.65 8.06
CA PRO A 220 6.53 -20.32 8.09
C PRO A 220 6.28 -18.90 7.63
N PHE A 221 5.28 -18.71 6.75
CA PHE A 221 4.79 -17.40 6.30
C PHE A 221 3.26 -17.42 6.15
N ASP A 222 2.64 -16.26 6.05
CA ASP A 222 1.19 -16.11 5.96
C ASP A 222 0.65 -16.58 4.60
N LYS A 223 0.08 -17.78 4.59
CA LYS A 223 -0.44 -18.44 3.38
C LYS A 223 -1.59 -17.68 2.70
N ARG A 224 -2.27 -16.77 3.38
CA ARG A 224 -3.33 -15.94 2.78
C ARG A 224 -2.77 -15.01 1.70
N TRP A 225 -1.49 -14.72 1.73
CA TRP A 225 -0.79 -13.85 0.79
C TRP A 225 -0.29 -14.58 -0.46
N THR A 226 -0.53 -15.90 -0.56
CA THR A 226 -0.19 -16.69 -1.76
C THR A 226 -1.24 -16.55 -2.86
N ILE A 227 -2.39 -15.96 -2.58
CA ILE A 227 -3.44 -15.69 -3.54
C ILE A 227 -3.34 -14.22 -3.94
N ALA A 228 -3.35 -13.94 -5.24
CA ALA A 228 -3.29 -12.58 -5.76
C ALA A 228 -4.48 -11.76 -5.23
N ALA A 229 -4.23 -10.48 -4.90
CA ALA A 229 -5.29 -9.61 -4.44
C ALA A 229 -6.36 -9.47 -5.54
N TYR A 230 -7.62 -9.54 -5.12
CA TYR A 230 -8.79 -9.37 -5.98
C TYR A 230 -8.93 -10.38 -7.12
N SER A 231 -8.18 -11.48 -7.10
CA SER A 231 -8.44 -12.59 -7.99
C SER A 231 -9.74 -13.33 -7.62
N ASP A 232 -10.29 -14.09 -8.55
CA ASP A 232 -11.51 -14.87 -8.32
C ASP A 232 -11.33 -15.92 -7.19
N GLU A 233 -10.10 -16.29 -6.91
CA GLU A 233 -9.72 -17.22 -5.85
C GLU A 233 -9.54 -16.55 -4.47
N ASP A 234 -9.68 -15.22 -4.36
CA ASP A 234 -9.48 -14.50 -3.12
C ASP A 234 -10.72 -14.51 -2.20
N PRO A 235 -10.80 -15.43 -1.22
CA PRO A 235 -11.98 -15.55 -0.35
C PRO A 235 -12.13 -14.38 0.61
N ASN A 236 -11.07 -13.59 0.83
CA ASN A 236 -11.05 -12.51 1.80
C ASN A 236 -11.42 -11.16 1.19
N LEU A 237 -11.26 -11.04 -0.12
CA LEU A 237 -11.49 -9.81 -0.88
C LEU A 237 -12.31 -10.10 -2.14
N ALA A 238 -13.22 -11.08 -2.06
CA ALA A 238 -14.17 -11.36 -3.14
C ALA A 238 -14.84 -10.04 -3.57
N ARG A 239 -14.85 -9.80 -4.89
CA ARG A 239 -15.57 -8.67 -5.49
C ARG A 239 -16.99 -8.66 -4.96
N LYS A 240 -17.42 -7.58 -4.32
CA LYS A 240 -18.85 -7.38 -4.09
C LYS A 240 -19.50 -7.31 -5.47
N PRO A 241 -20.56 -8.08 -5.72
CA PRO A 241 -21.27 -7.92 -6.99
C PRO A 241 -21.68 -6.45 -7.11
N PRO A 242 -21.59 -5.86 -8.32
CA PRO A 242 -21.96 -4.48 -8.54
C PRO A 242 -23.38 -4.27 -7.99
N LYS A 243 -23.56 -3.27 -7.15
CA LYS A 243 -24.90 -2.88 -6.73
C LYS A 243 -25.67 -2.55 -8.01
N ARG A 244 -26.65 -3.39 -8.36
CA ARG A 244 -27.55 -3.10 -9.48
C ARG A 244 -28.14 -1.73 -9.20
N ILE A 245 -27.74 -0.74 -9.98
CA ILE A 245 -28.43 0.54 -10.05
C ILE A 245 -29.84 0.16 -10.47
N ARG A 246 -30.79 0.30 -9.57
CA ARG A 246 -32.19 0.20 -9.93
C ARG A 246 -32.48 1.41 -10.80
N ALA A 247 -32.79 1.13 -12.07
CA ALA A 247 -33.27 2.13 -13.02
C ALA A 247 -34.57 2.77 -12.53
#